data_81825edf413904c85fa113933678fd0f
#
_entry.id   81825edf413904c85fa113933678fd0f
#
_cell.length_a   1.000
_cell.length_b   1.000
_cell.length_c   1.000
_cell.angle_alpha   90.00
_cell.angle_beta   90.00
_cell.angle_gamma   90.00
#
_symmetry.space_group_name_H-M   'P 1'
#
loop_
_entity.id
_entity.type
_entity.pdbx_description
1 polymer ?
#
loop_
_entity_poly.entity_id
_entity_poly.type
_entity_poly.pdbx_seq_one_letter_code
_entity_poly.pdbx_strand_id
1 'polypeptide(L)'
;MKKNLWLVTLILLSVAALALTGCGTPEPTATPVPPTPTPAPKLGSAERPIQVLFVPSVDVGVIVSGGEVMRKALTEATGLEFEVSVPTSYAATIEAMCASPEDTIGFIPALGYVIANQKCSVQVGAAAVRYDWAVYWAQFLVARDSDYQTLEDLAGKKWAVPDLGSTSGYLFPLVMFQEAGVEVGEVVEAGGHLQAALALYNGEVDFATTYFSPPLTDPKWQPGDSPEPFDPAEVALNEESRAFAGDVRVLDARASVLETAPDIYEETRVLMLTDPIPNDTMSFGSDFPDELKGSIMDALAAFMDTDACQESICSSDFYNWTGLEPIQDSGYDPIRRLIKGLGYTEEDIFGG
;
A
#
# COMPACT_ATOMS: atom_id res chain seq x y z
N MET A 1 -87.52 13.40 -40.71
CA MET A 1 -86.15 13.98 -40.63
C MET A 1 -86.06 15.41 -40.06
N LYS A 2 -87.04 15.94 -39.34
CA LYS A 2 -86.99 17.32 -38.77
C LYS A 2 -86.95 17.40 -37.26
N LYS A 3 -86.99 16.28 -36.51
CA LYS A 3 -86.95 16.25 -35.05
C LYS A 3 -85.57 16.19 -34.43
N ASN A 4 -84.53 15.74 -35.17
CA ASN A 4 -83.22 15.57 -34.63
C ASN A 4 -82.29 16.83 -34.77
N LEU A 5 -82.68 17.78 -35.58
CA LEU A 5 -81.90 19.02 -35.82
C LEU A 5 -82.03 20.02 -34.65
N TRP A 6 -83.12 19.98 -33.90
CA TRP A 6 -83.33 20.86 -32.75
C TRP A 6 -82.55 20.40 -31.51
N LEU A 7 -82.38 19.09 -31.35
CA LEU A 7 -81.63 18.55 -30.23
C LEU A 7 -80.16 18.82 -30.37
N VAL A 8 -79.61 18.78 -31.58
CA VAL A 8 -78.17 19.07 -31.85
C VAL A 8 -77.86 20.54 -31.64
N THR A 9 -78.77 21.44 -31.97
CA THR A 9 -78.57 22.87 -31.75
C THR A 9 -78.66 23.31 -30.28
N LEU A 10 -79.45 22.62 -29.47
CA LEU A 10 -79.51 22.87 -28.01
C LEU A 10 -78.28 22.35 -27.27
N ILE A 11 -77.68 21.23 -27.70
CA ILE A 11 -76.44 20.65 -27.12
C ILE A 11 -75.25 21.54 -27.50
N LEU A 12 -75.16 22.07 -28.71
CA LEU A 12 -74.09 22.99 -29.13
C LEU A 12 -74.13 24.32 -28.40
N LEU A 13 -75.29 24.86 -28.06
CA LEU A 13 -75.43 26.11 -27.27
C LEU A 13 -75.11 25.91 -25.79
N SER A 14 -75.36 24.76 -25.22
CA SER A 14 -75.00 24.45 -23.82
C SER A 14 -73.53 24.23 -23.64
N VAL A 15 -72.76 23.72 -24.64
CA VAL A 15 -71.29 23.56 -24.59
C VAL A 15 -70.60 24.92 -24.76
N ALA A 16 -71.15 25.89 -25.52
CA ALA A 16 -70.57 27.23 -25.69
C ALA A 16 -70.72 28.12 -24.43
N ALA A 17 -71.72 27.84 -23.55
CA ALA A 17 -71.93 28.64 -22.32
C ALA A 17 -70.98 28.17 -21.13
N LEU A 18 -70.39 26.99 -21.19
CA LEU A 18 -69.41 26.49 -20.17
C LEU A 18 -67.95 26.91 -20.44
N ALA A 19 -67.65 27.54 -21.57
CA ALA A 19 -66.28 27.91 -21.94
C ALA A 19 -65.84 29.31 -21.52
N LEU A 20 -66.72 30.09 -20.80
CA LEU A 20 -66.47 31.51 -20.48
C LEU A 20 -66.26 31.82 -18.98
N THR A 21 -66.09 30.81 -18.12
CA THR A 21 -65.84 31.02 -16.68
C THR A 21 -64.52 30.40 -16.22
N GLY A 22 -63.37 30.82 -16.79
CA GLY A 22 -62.09 30.21 -16.39
C GLY A 22 -60.81 30.96 -16.81
N CYS A 23 -60.83 32.28 -16.69
CA CYS A 23 -59.58 33.08 -16.69
C CYS A 23 -59.36 33.67 -15.29
N GLY A 24 -59.15 32.76 -14.31
CA GLY A 24 -58.35 33.07 -13.12
C GLY A 24 -56.91 32.97 -13.51
N THR A 25 -56.13 34.03 -13.45
CA THR A 25 -54.71 34.05 -13.53
C THR A 25 -54.17 33.09 -12.42
N PRO A 26 -53.45 31.99 -12.73
CA PRO A 26 -52.86 31.19 -11.68
C PRO A 26 -51.90 32.07 -10.90
N GLU A 27 -52.13 32.17 -9.60
CA GLU A 27 -51.20 32.75 -8.67
C GLU A 27 -49.85 31.99 -8.84
N PRO A 28 -48.70 32.68 -8.99
CA PRO A 28 -47.43 32.01 -9.22
C PRO A 28 -47.17 31.07 -8.03
N THR A 29 -47.29 29.77 -8.26
CA THR A 29 -46.89 28.75 -7.31
C THR A 29 -45.38 28.98 -7.02
N ALA A 30 -45.05 29.34 -5.79
CA ALA A 30 -43.66 29.52 -5.38
C ALA A 30 -42.91 28.27 -5.75
N THR A 31 -41.95 28.37 -6.67
CA THR A 31 -41.03 27.29 -7.02
C THR A 31 -40.35 26.88 -5.70
N PRO A 32 -40.41 25.60 -5.31
CA PRO A 32 -39.72 25.16 -4.11
C PRO A 32 -38.25 25.54 -4.25
N VAL A 33 -37.75 26.35 -3.32
CA VAL A 33 -36.32 26.67 -3.21
C VAL A 33 -35.61 25.36 -3.01
N PRO A 34 -34.62 24.98 -3.85
CA PRO A 34 -33.83 23.79 -3.62
C PRO A 34 -33.29 23.84 -2.19
N PRO A 35 -33.30 22.72 -1.45
CA PRO A 35 -32.70 22.69 -0.12
C PRO A 35 -31.27 23.20 -0.21
N THR A 36 -30.89 24.13 0.64
CA THR A 36 -29.51 24.57 0.77
C THR A 36 -28.64 23.32 1.03
N PRO A 37 -27.60 23.05 0.23
CA PRO A 37 -26.77 21.89 0.44
C PRO A 37 -26.21 21.92 1.87
N THR A 38 -26.44 20.88 2.63
CA THR A 38 -25.82 20.71 3.94
C THR A 38 -24.31 20.69 3.72
N PRO A 39 -23.52 21.52 4.44
CA PRO A 39 -22.06 21.45 4.32
C PRO A 39 -21.59 20.01 4.53
N ALA A 40 -20.65 19.54 3.72
CA ALA A 40 -20.03 18.24 3.94
C ALA A 40 -19.37 18.20 5.33
N PRO A 41 -19.37 17.06 6.03
CA PRO A 41 -18.68 16.90 7.30
C PRO A 41 -17.21 17.29 7.16
N LYS A 42 -16.66 17.92 8.20
CA LYS A 42 -15.23 18.29 8.22
C LYS A 42 -14.37 17.04 8.20
N LEU A 43 -13.34 17.02 7.36
CA LEU A 43 -12.35 15.95 7.34
C LEU A 43 -11.68 15.82 8.72
N GLY A 44 -11.50 14.58 9.19
CA GLY A 44 -11.01 14.26 10.53
C GLY A 44 -12.08 14.42 11.63
N SER A 45 -13.37 14.53 11.27
CA SER A 45 -14.48 14.37 12.22
C SER A 45 -14.94 12.90 12.27
N ALA A 46 -15.76 12.56 13.28
CA ALA A 46 -16.34 11.22 13.41
C ALA A 46 -17.22 10.81 12.21
N GLU A 47 -17.84 11.79 11.55
CA GLU A 47 -18.64 11.54 10.34
C GLU A 47 -17.81 11.45 9.05
N ARG A 48 -16.54 11.91 9.09
CA ARG A 48 -15.60 11.88 7.96
C ARG A 48 -14.17 11.70 8.48
N PRO A 49 -13.81 10.49 8.95
CA PRO A 49 -12.46 10.19 9.41
C PRO A 49 -11.46 10.20 8.25
N ILE A 50 -10.19 10.45 8.56
CA ILE A 50 -9.09 10.31 7.63
C ILE A 50 -8.82 8.82 7.43
N GLN A 51 -8.82 8.36 6.18
CA GLN A 51 -8.57 6.97 5.83
C GLN A 51 -7.06 6.69 5.79
N VAL A 52 -6.59 5.79 6.66
CA VAL A 52 -5.20 5.35 6.72
C VAL A 52 -5.08 3.98 6.09
N LEU A 53 -4.43 3.93 4.93
CA LEU A 53 -4.35 2.73 4.09
C LEU A 53 -2.95 2.12 4.18
N PHE A 54 -2.90 0.81 4.43
CA PHE A 54 -1.68 0.01 4.41
C PHE A 54 -1.72 -1.03 3.30
N VAL A 55 -0.59 -1.29 2.64
CA VAL A 55 -0.48 -2.45 1.74
C VAL A 55 -0.34 -3.75 2.55
N PRO A 56 -0.89 -4.89 2.07
CA PRO A 56 -0.81 -6.18 2.76
C PRO A 56 0.57 -6.84 2.58
N SER A 57 1.64 -6.19 3.05
CA SER A 57 3.02 -6.70 2.91
C SER A 57 3.40 -7.75 3.96
N VAL A 58 2.68 -7.78 5.07
CA VAL A 58 2.80 -8.74 6.17
C VAL A 58 1.40 -9.22 6.59
N ASP A 59 1.28 -10.00 7.67
CA ASP A 59 -0.02 -10.48 8.16
C ASP A 59 -1.00 -9.32 8.41
N VAL A 60 -2.19 -9.42 7.83
CA VAL A 60 -3.23 -8.37 7.91
C VAL A 60 -3.68 -8.12 9.35
N GLY A 61 -3.72 -9.15 10.19
CA GLY A 61 -4.08 -9.01 11.61
C GLY A 61 -3.05 -8.19 12.37
N VAL A 62 -1.76 -8.34 12.05
CA VAL A 62 -0.67 -7.53 12.61
C VAL A 62 -0.85 -6.07 12.18
N ILE A 63 -1.09 -5.82 10.89
CA ILE A 63 -1.27 -4.45 10.37
C ILE A 63 -2.49 -3.79 11.02
N VAL A 64 -3.63 -4.49 11.10
CA VAL A 64 -4.85 -3.93 11.70
C VAL A 64 -4.66 -3.62 13.18
N SER A 65 -4.09 -4.55 13.96
CA SER A 65 -3.90 -4.34 15.41
C SER A 65 -2.89 -3.22 15.69
N GLY A 66 -1.75 -3.20 15.02
CA GLY A 66 -0.74 -2.15 15.17
C GLY A 66 -1.21 -0.81 14.59
N GLY A 67 -1.97 -0.83 13.50
CA GLY A 67 -2.60 0.35 12.92
C GLY A 67 -3.58 1.02 13.90
N GLU A 68 -4.33 0.24 14.69
CA GLU A 68 -5.21 0.75 15.72
C GLU A 68 -4.46 1.42 16.89
N VAL A 69 -3.26 0.94 17.25
CA VAL A 69 -2.39 1.61 18.22
C VAL A 69 -1.96 2.97 17.69
N MET A 70 -1.46 3.03 16.44
CA MET A 70 -1.08 4.29 15.78
C MET A 70 -2.27 5.25 15.65
N ARG A 71 -3.44 4.75 15.21
CA ARG A 71 -4.66 5.54 15.07
C ARG A 71 -5.00 6.29 16.38
N LYS A 72 -4.98 5.59 17.52
CA LYS A 72 -5.25 6.20 18.83
C LYS A 72 -4.26 7.30 19.16
N ALA A 73 -2.96 7.04 18.95
CA ALA A 73 -1.91 8.03 19.22
C ALA A 73 -2.06 9.27 18.33
N LEU A 74 -2.34 9.09 17.03
CA LEU A 74 -2.58 10.21 16.12
C LEU A 74 -3.83 11.00 16.49
N THR A 75 -4.93 10.32 16.87
CA THR A 75 -6.16 10.99 17.34
C THR A 75 -5.90 11.82 18.60
N GLU A 76 -5.17 11.28 19.58
CA GLU A 76 -4.80 11.99 20.82
C GLU A 76 -3.92 13.21 20.54
N ALA A 77 -2.97 13.09 19.61
CA ALA A 77 -2.03 14.16 19.30
C ALA A 77 -2.65 15.28 18.46
N THR A 78 -3.55 14.95 17.52
CA THR A 78 -4.08 15.90 16.53
C THR A 78 -5.51 16.36 16.80
N GLY A 79 -6.27 15.58 17.57
CA GLY A 79 -7.72 15.77 17.75
C GLY A 79 -8.54 15.42 16.48
N LEU A 80 -7.93 14.74 15.50
CA LEU A 80 -8.58 14.27 14.29
C LEU A 80 -8.96 12.79 14.43
N GLU A 81 -10.04 12.40 13.78
CA GLU A 81 -10.44 10.98 13.70
C GLU A 81 -9.83 10.31 12.48
N PHE A 82 -9.32 9.09 12.68
CA PHE A 82 -8.72 8.26 11.65
C PHE A 82 -9.41 6.89 11.59
N GLU A 83 -9.38 6.27 10.43
CA GLU A 83 -9.85 4.90 10.20
C GLU A 83 -8.76 4.11 9.46
N VAL A 84 -8.35 2.96 10.03
CA VAL A 84 -7.32 2.11 9.45
C VAL A 84 -7.96 1.06 8.55
N SER A 85 -7.41 0.90 7.34
CA SER A 85 -7.86 -0.08 6.36
C SER A 85 -6.68 -0.75 5.66
N VAL A 86 -6.83 -2.04 5.37
CA VAL A 86 -5.86 -2.85 4.62
C VAL A 86 -6.58 -3.44 3.42
N PRO A 87 -6.49 -2.81 2.24
CA PRO A 87 -7.03 -3.38 1.00
C PRO A 87 -6.40 -4.73 0.66
N THR A 88 -7.05 -5.48 -0.24
CA THR A 88 -6.69 -6.88 -0.53
C THR A 88 -5.39 -7.05 -1.32
N SER A 89 -4.89 -5.99 -1.95
CA SER A 89 -3.65 -5.98 -2.74
C SER A 89 -3.02 -4.59 -2.75
N TYR A 90 -1.80 -4.49 -3.23
CA TYR A 90 -1.12 -3.21 -3.46
C TYR A 90 -1.86 -2.35 -4.47
N ALA A 91 -2.34 -2.95 -5.57
CA ALA A 91 -3.18 -2.27 -6.56
C ALA A 91 -4.46 -1.70 -5.93
N ALA A 92 -5.17 -2.49 -5.12
CA ALA A 92 -6.38 -2.05 -4.44
C ALA A 92 -6.12 -0.89 -3.47
N THR A 93 -4.94 -0.83 -2.85
CA THR A 93 -4.54 0.29 -1.99
C THR A 93 -4.38 1.58 -2.81
N ILE A 94 -3.72 1.50 -3.97
CA ILE A 94 -3.57 2.64 -4.89
C ILE A 94 -4.92 3.10 -5.41
N GLU A 95 -5.79 2.17 -5.83
CA GLU A 95 -7.15 2.51 -6.29
C GLU A 95 -7.95 3.21 -5.20
N ALA A 96 -7.87 2.76 -3.95
CA ALA A 96 -8.56 3.39 -2.83
C ALA A 96 -8.06 4.84 -2.61
N MET A 97 -6.74 5.08 -2.70
CA MET A 97 -6.18 6.44 -2.61
C MET A 97 -6.67 7.33 -3.75
N CYS A 98 -6.71 6.80 -4.97
CA CYS A 98 -7.19 7.55 -6.14
C CYS A 98 -8.70 7.84 -6.07
N ALA A 99 -9.48 6.94 -5.49
CA ALA A 99 -10.94 7.10 -5.37
C ALA A 99 -11.34 8.11 -4.28
N SER A 100 -10.48 8.34 -3.29
CA SER A 100 -10.74 9.26 -2.16
C SER A 100 -9.57 10.23 -1.95
N PRO A 101 -9.28 11.12 -2.93
CA PRO A 101 -8.08 11.95 -2.95
C PRO A 101 -8.01 13.00 -1.84
N GLU A 102 -9.15 13.38 -1.24
CA GLU A 102 -9.22 14.38 -0.17
C GLU A 102 -8.98 13.79 1.22
N ASP A 103 -9.20 12.46 1.40
CA ASP A 103 -9.39 11.84 2.71
C ASP A 103 -8.32 10.80 3.06
N THR A 104 -7.40 10.45 2.12
CA THR A 104 -6.54 9.28 2.28
C THR A 104 -5.10 9.62 2.61
N ILE A 105 -4.54 8.81 3.50
CA ILE A 105 -3.10 8.66 3.76
C ILE A 105 -2.74 7.21 3.42
N GLY A 106 -1.72 6.99 2.60
CA GLY A 106 -1.24 5.67 2.21
C GLY A 106 0.17 5.40 2.70
N PHE A 107 0.37 4.24 3.31
CA PHE A 107 1.69 3.68 3.61
C PHE A 107 2.00 2.66 2.52
N ILE A 108 2.71 3.13 1.48
CA ILE A 108 2.88 2.40 0.21
C ILE A 108 4.35 2.31 -0.19
N PRO A 109 4.76 1.23 -0.88
CA PRO A 109 6.14 1.08 -1.34
C PRO A 109 6.46 2.08 -2.46
N ALA A 110 7.75 2.25 -2.74
CA ALA A 110 8.25 3.20 -3.74
C ALA A 110 7.62 3.02 -5.12
N LEU A 111 7.44 1.77 -5.58
CA LEU A 111 6.72 1.48 -6.84
C LEU A 111 5.26 1.95 -6.76
N GLY A 112 4.56 1.58 -5.68
CA GLY A 112 3.17 1.97 -5.45
C GLY A 112 2.99 3.48 -5.45
N TYR A 113 3.92 4.22 -4.81
CA TYR A 113 3.91 5.68 -4.83
C TYR A 113 4.06 6.24 -6.25
N VAL A 114 5.03 5.75 -7.02
CA VAL A 114 5.25 6.24 -8.40
C VAL A 114 4.01 6.03 -9.26
N ILE A 115 3.38 4.87 -9.15
CA ILE A 115 2.17 4.57 -9.91
C ILE A 115 1.00 5.45 -9.45
N ALA A 116 0.76 5.57 -8.14
CA ALA A 116 -0.29 6.42 -7.59
C ALA A 116 -0.11 7.90 -7.97
N ASN A 117 1.15 8.38 -7.95
CA ASN A 117 1.48 9.73 -8.39
C ASN A 117 1.17 9.95 -9.88
N GLN A 118 1.55 9.01 -10.75
CA GLN A 118 1.26 9.09 -12.19
C GLN A 118 -0.23 8.98 -12.50
N LYS A 119 -0.94 8.10 -11.78
CA LYS A 119 -2.36 7.81 -12.02
C LYS A 119 -3.29 8.91 -11.53
N CYS A 120 -3.08 9.40 -10.32
CA CYS A 120 -4.00 10.31 -9.64
C CYS A 120 -3.30 11.39 -8.79
N SER A 121 -2.04 11.68 -9.06
CA SER A 121 -1.28 12.78 -8.43
C SER A 121 -1.15 12.67 -6.91
N VAL A 122 -1.11 11.45 -6.35
CA VAL A 122 -0.78 11.20 -4.95
C VAL A 122 0.54 11.89 -4.61
N GLN A 123 0.62 12.51 -3.43
CA GLN A 123 1.74 13.31 -2.99
C GLN A 123 2.52 12.60 -1.90
N VAL A 124 3.86 12.60 -1.98
CA VAL A 124 4.70 12.07 -0.92
C VAL A 124 4.76 13.05 0.27
N GLY A 125 4.60 12.54 1.48
CA GLY A 125 4.80 13.27 2.72
C GLY A 125 6.20 13.06 3.30
N ALA A 126 6.57 11.79 3.48
CA ALA A 126 7.86 11.38 4.01
C ALA A 126 8.26 9.99 3.52
N ALA A 127 9.56 9.70 3.54
CA ALA A 127 10.10 8.36 3.38
C ALA A 127 10.34 7.71 4.75
N ALA A 128 10.16 6.39 4.80
CA ALA A 128 10.52 5.59 5.98
C ALA A 128 12.04 5.54 6.17
N VAL A 129 12.46 5.56 7.43
CA VAL A 129 13.82 5.17 7.84
C VAL A 129 13.70 3.88 8.63
N ARG A 130 14.59 2.92 8.35
CA ARG A 130 14.73 1.65 9.10
C ARG A 130 16.17 1.51 9.57
N TYR A 131 16.40 1.56 10.88
CA TYR A 131 17.73 1.36 11.48
C TYR A 131 18.82 2.25 10.84
N ASP A 132 18.56 3.55 10.71
CA ASP A 132 19.42 4.54 10.06
C ASP A 132 19.67 4.31 8.57
N TRP A 133 18.78 3.57 7.89
CA TRP A 133 18.80 3.38 6.45
C TRP A 133 17.60 4.06 5.80
N ALA A 134 17.85 4.99 4.86
CA ALA A 134 16.82 5.57 3.97
C ALA A 134 16.52 4.67 2.76
N VAL A 135 17.23 3.55 2.65
CA VAL A 135 17.10 2.54 1.59
C VAL A 135 17.05 1.15 2.20
N TYR A 136 16.58 0.19 1.42
CA TYR A 136 16.62 -1.24 1.70
C TYR A 136 16.96 -2.00 0.41
N TRP A 137 16.94 -3.32 0.42
CA TRP A 137 17.25 -4.15 -0.75
C TRP A 137 16.17 -5.19 -0.96
N ALA A 138 16.14 -5.77 -2.16
CA ALA A 138 15.51 -7.07 -2.36
C ALA A 138 16.58 -8.16 -2.22
N GLN A 139 16.16 -9.29 -1.65
CA GLN A 139 16.94 -10.53 -1.62
C GLN A 139 16.30 -11.58 -2.51
N PHE A 140 17.14 -12.33 -3.20
CA PHE A 140 16.77 -13.57 -3.87
C PHE A 140 17.04 -14.71 -2.92
N LEU A 141 15.99 -15.41 -2.49
CA LEU A 141 16.07 -16.57 -1.63
C LEU A 141 16.02 -17.85 -2.47
N VAL A 142 16.88 -18.80 -2.15
CA VAL A 142 16.93 -20.15 -2.75
C VAL A 142 17.07 -21.19 -1.66
N ALA A 143 16.76 -22.45 -1.94
CA ALA A 143 17.08 -23.54 -1.02
C ALA A 143 18.59 -23.57 -0.76
N ARG A 144 19.02 -23.81 0.49
CA ARG A 144 20.43 -23.73 0.87
C ARG A 144 21.28 -24.81 0.21
N ASP A 145 20.69 -25.98 -0.04
CA ASP A 145 21.32 -27.12 -0.72
C ASP A 145 21.22 -27.06 -2.24
N SER A 146 20.59 -26.01 -2.81
CA SER A 146 20.49 -25.83 -4.26
C SER A 146 21.86 -25.50 -4.88
N ASP A 147 22.06 -25.94 -6.14
CA ASP A 147 23.25 -25.62 -6.93
C ASP A 147 23.23 -24.20 -7.53
N TYR A 148 22.20 -23.39 -7.27
CA TYR A 148 22.07 -22.04 -7.81
C TYR A 148 23.15 -21.12 -7.26
N GLN A 149 23.91 -20.43 -8.13
CA GLN A 149 25.00 -19.53 -7.75
C GLN A 149 24.84 -18.15 -8.39
N THR A 150 24.11 -18.05 -9.50
CA THR A 150 23.96 -16.84 -10.30
C THR A 150 22.49 -16.59 -10.63
N LEU A 151 22.19 -15.41 -11.17
CA LEU A 151 20.85 -15.06 -11.64
C LEU A 151 20.41 -15.94 -12.82
N GLU A 152 21.37 -16.33 -13.68
CA GLU A 152 21.15 -17.19 -14.86
C GLU A 152 20.69 -18.61 -14.48
N ASP A 153 21.07 -19.12 -13.31
CA ASP A 153 20.62 -20.42 -12.81
C ASP A 153 19.12 -20.45 -12.51
N LEU A 154 18.49 -19.26 -12.38
CA LEU A 154 17.07 -19.11 -12.14
C LEU A 154 16.24 -19.09 -13.45
N ALA A 155 16.89 -19.27 -14.61
CA ALA A 155 16.20 -19.36 -15.91
C ALA A 155 15.19 -20.52 -15.92
N GLY A 156 13.93 -20.20 -16.29
CA GLY A 156 12.82 -21.17 -16.34
C GLY A 156 12.34 -21.68 -14.98
N LYS A 157 12.86 -21.15 -13.85
CA LYS A 157 12.49 -21.56 -12.50
C LYS A 157 11.22 -20.88 -12.02
N LYS A 158 10.52 -21.56 -11.14
CA LYS A 158 9.27 -21.07 -10.53
C LYS A 158 9.58 -20.08 -9.42
N TRP A 159 8.99 -18.90 -9.51
CA TRP A 159 9.30 -17.73 -8.69
C TRP A 159 8.13 -17.30 -7.79
N ALA A 160 8.30 -17.27 -6.46
CA ALA A 160 7.34 -16.66 -5.56
C ALA A 160 7.65 -15.17 -5.36
N VAL A 161 6.61 -14.35 -5.54
CA VAL A 161 6.63 -12.90 -5.27
C VAL A 161 5.55 -12.56 -4.23
N PRO A 162 5.74 -11.50 -3.42
CA PRO A 162 4.70 -11.07 -2.46
C PRO A 162 3.41 -10.60 -3.14
N ASP A 163 3.57 -9.75 -4.16
CA ASP A 163 2.53 -9.06 -4.94
C ASP A 163 3.24 -8.39 -6.14
N LEU A 164 2.61 -8.32 -7.29
CA LEU A 164 3.18 -7.69 -8.50
C LEU A 164 3.43 -6.18 -8.32
N GLY A 165 2.76 -5.52 -7.37
CA GLY A 165 3.02 -4.13 -6.99
C GLY A 165 4.19 -3.94 -6.02
N SER A 166 4.86 -5.02 -5.59
CA SER A 166 5.97 -4.94 -4.65
C SER A 166 7.25 -4.44 -5.30
N THR A 167 7.84 -3.37 -4.76
CA THR A 167 9.11 -2.82 -5.26
C THR A 167 10.25 -3.82 -5.13
N SER A 168 10.44 -4.41 -3.94
CA SER A 168 11.54 -5.35 -3.67
C SER A 168 11.19 -6.80 -4.03
N GLY A 169 9.91 -7.17 -3.89
CA GLY A 169 9.50 -8.54 -4.18
C GLY A 169 9.31 -8.82 -5.67
N TYR A 170 9.09 -7.79 -6.49
CA TYR A 170 8.83 -7.98 -7.92
C TYR A 170 9.62 -7.04 -8.83
N LEU A 171 9.46 -5.70 -8.71
CA LEU A 171 10.00 -4.76 -9.71
C LEU A 171 11.52 -4.86 -9.86
N PHE A 172 12.28 -4.70 -8.78
CA PHE A 172 13.75 -4.71 -8.86
C PHE A 172 14.30 -6.05 -9.32
N PRO A 173 13.84 -7.21 -8.79
CA PRO A 173 14.20 -8.51 -9.33
C PRO A 173 13.88 -8.67 -10.81
N LEU A 174 12.70 -8.23 -11.25
CA LEU A 174 12.30 -8.31 -12.66
C LEU A 174 13.23 -7.51 -13.58
N VAL A 175 13.63 -6.29 -13.15
CA VAL A 175 14.62 -5.48 -13.88
C VAL A 175 15.93 -6.25 -14.03
N MET A 176 16.44 -6.83 -12.93
CA MET A 176 17.69 -7.61 -12.98
C MET A 176 17.59 -8.80 -13.94
N PHE A 177 16.47 -9.53 -13.96
CA PHE A 177 16.24 -10.61 -14.91
C PHE A 177 16.24 -10.10 -16.36
N GLN A 178 15.59 -8.97 -16.63
CA GLN A 178 15.54 -8.42 -17.99
C GLN A 178 16.90 -7.90 -18.47
N GLU A 179 17.64 -7.21 -17.60
CA GLU A 179 19.00 -6.72 -17.93
C GLU A 179 19.98 -7.88 -18.17
N ALA A 180 19.82 -8.98 -17.44
CA ALA A 180 20.59 -10.21 -17.65
C ALA A 180 20.10 -11.05 -18.84
N GLY A 181 18.95 -10.74 -19.42
CA GLY A 181 18.33 -11.56 -20.48
C GLY A 181 17.86 -12.92 -19.99
N VAL A 182 17.52 -13.04 -18.72
CA VAL A 182 17.04 -14.27 -18.08
C VAL A 182 15.51 -14.29 -18.08
N GLU A 183 14.94 -15.32 -18.71
CA GLU A 183 13.51 -15.59 -18.68
C GLU A 183 13.20 -16.53 -17.51
N VAL A 184 12.42 -16.06 -16.54
CA VAL A 184 11.93 -16.88 -15.42
C VAL A 184 10.77 -17.77 -15.87
N GLY A 185 10.43 -18.78 -15.07
CA GLY A 185 9.29 -19.65 -15.31
C GLY A 185 7.97 -19.03 -14.80
N GLU A 186 7.16 -19.85 -14.15
CA GLU A 186 5.91 -19.41 -13.53
C GLU A 186 6.16 -18.42 -12.39
N VAL A 187 5.47 -17.28 -12.40
CA VAL A 187 5.44 -16.32 -11.29
C VAL A 187 4.22 -16.62 -10.43
N VAL A 188 4.42 -16.78 -9.12
CA VAL A 188 3.38 -17.08 -8.13
C VAL A 188 3.25 -15.93 -7.15
N GLU A 189 2.12 -15.27 -7.14
CA GLU A 189 1.79 -14.28 -6.10
C GLU A 189 1.43 -14.99 -4.80
N ALA A 190 2.26 -14.82 -3.78
CA ALA A 190 2.12 -15.49 -2.50
C ALA A 190 1.19 -14.75 -1.51
N GLY A 191 0.89 -13.47 -1.77
CA GLY A 191 0.03 -12.64 -0.91
C GLY A 191 0.78 -11.94 0.22
N GLY A 192 2.11 -11.89 0.19
CA GLY A 192 2.97 -11.18 1.15
C GLY A 192 4.39 -11.70 1.16
N HIS A 193 5.32 -10.95 1.76
CA HIS A 193 6.74 -11.33 1.82
C HIS A 193 6.98 -12.60 2.65
N LEU A 194 6.24 -12.76 3.73
CA LEU A 194 6.29 -13.92 4.62
C LEU A 194 5.85 -15.18 3.87
N GLN A 195 4.76 -15.06 3.14
CA GLN A 195 4.18 -16.15 2.35
C GLN A 195 5.11 -16.55 1.20
N ALA A 196 5.78 -15.59 0.56
CA ALA A 196 6.78 -15.88 -0.48
C ALA A 196 7.98 -16.64 0.09
N ALA A 197 8.48 -16.27 1.27
CA ALA A 197 9.56 -16.99 1.96
C ALA A 197 9.11 -18.41 2.37
N LEU A 198 7.88 -18.55 2.89
CA LEU A 198 7.31 -19.86 3.26
C LEU A 198 7.07 -20.76 2.04
N ALA A 199 6.63 -20.21 0.90
CA ALA A 199 6.45 -20.98 -0.33
C ALA A 199 7.77 -21.62 -0.79
N LEU A 200 8.89 -20.90 -0.67
CA LEU A 200 10.22 -21.48 -0.91
C LEU A 200 10.56 -22.53 0.13
N TYR A 201 10.43 -22.23 1.41
CA TYR A 201 10.70 -23.15 2.51
C TYR A 201 9.92 -24.48 2.38
N ASN A 202 8.67 -24.41 1.95
CA ASN A 202 7.83 -25.58 1.72
C ASN A 202 8.16 -26.33 0.41
N GLY A 203 9.05 -25.82 -0.43
CA GLY A 203 9.39 -26.41 -1.73
C GLY A 203 8.29 -26.26 -2.79
N GLU A 204 7.42 -25.28 -2.66
CA GLU A 204 6.33 -24.97 -3.60
C GLU A 204 6.83 -24.22 -4.85
N VAL A 205 7.98 -23.55 -4.70
CA VAL A 205 8.70 -22.77 -5.73
C VAL A 205 10.19 -23.05 -5.68
N ASP A 206 10.92 -22.70 -6.74
CA ASP A 206 12.36 -22.87 -6.84
C ASP A 206 13.13 -21.74 -6.15
N PHE A 207 12.57 -20.52 -6.16
CA PHE A 207 13.13 -19.35 -5.49
C PHE A 207 12.03 -18.34 -5.12
N ALA A 208 12.38 -17.44 -4.21
CA ALA A 208 11.51 -16.35 -3.81
C ALA A 208 12.28 -15.02 -3.74
N THR A 209 11.57 -13.91 -3.93
CA THR A 209 12.13 -12.59 -3.69
C THR A 209 11.34 -11.85 -2.62
N THR A 210 12.06 -11.25 -1.68
CA THR A 210 11.48 -10.57 -0.52
C THR A 210 12.31 -9.33 -0.18
N TYR A 211 11.85 -8.54 0.80
CA TYR A 211 12.67 -7.44 1.31
C TYR A 211 13.87 -7.96 2.11
N PHE A 212 14.94 -7.18 2.09
CA PHE A 212 16.12 -7.33 2.91
C PHE A 212 16.45 -6.00 3.57
N SER A 213 16.42 -5.97 4.90
CA SER A 213 17.03 -4.93 5.72
C SER A 213 18.35 -5.46 6.27
N PRO A 214 19.44 -4.68 6.23
CA PRO A 214 20.73 -5.14 6.74
C PRO A 214 20.67 -5.57 8.20
N PRO A 215 21.35 -6.65 8.57
CA PRO A 215 21.44 -7.06 9.97
C PRO A 215 22.17 -6.01 10.80
N LEU A 216 21.83 -5.89 12.08
CA LEU A 216 22.51 -4.97 12.99
C LEU A 216 23.81 -5.62 13.46
N THR A 217 24.92 -5.21 12.86
CA THR A 217 26.28 -5.69 13.13
C THR A 217 27.16 -4.58 13.69
N ASP A 218 28.25 -4.96 14.37
CA ASP A 218 29.34 -4.06 14.76
C ASP A 218 30.68 -4.63 14.23
N PRO A 219 31.33 -3.98 13.25
CA PRO A 219 30.94 -2.71 12.61
C PRO A 219 29.65 -2.81 11.78
N LYS A 220 28.96 -1.67 11.58
CA LYS A 220 27.71 -1.59 10.80
C LYS A 220 27.90 -2.20 9.41
N TRP A 221 27.01 -3.10 9.03
CA TRP A 221 26.96 -3.71 7.69
C TRP A 221 27.06 -2.65 6.57
N GLN A 222 27.78 -2.98 5.51
CA GLN A 222 27.93 -2.11 4.33
C GLN A 222 27.54 -2.85 3.06
N PRO A 223 27.03 -2.13 2.02
CA PRO A 223 26.81 -2.73 0.70
C PRO A 223 28.07 -3.44 0.19
N GLY A 224 27.93 -4.73 -0.14
CA GLY A 224 29.04 -5.62 -0.53
C GLY A 224 29.49 -6.59 0.56
N ASP A 225 29.09 -6.38 1.81
CA ASP A 225 29.26 -7.39 2.86
C ASP A 225 28.33 -8.60 2.61
N SER A 226 28.64 -9.73 3.28
CA SER A 226 27.74 -10.89 3.26
C SER A 226 26.34 -10.48 3.76
N PRO A 227 25.26 -10.86 3.08
CA PRO A 227 23.92 -10.64 3.59
C PRO A 227 23.61 -11.50 4.84
N GLU A 228 24.35 -12.59 5.03
CA GLU A 228 24.27 -13.50 6.18
C GLU A 228 25.63 -13.55 6.91
N PRO A 229 26.02 -12.49 7.66
CA PRO A 229 27.31 -12.43 8.36
C PRO A 229 27.25 -13.16 9.71
N PHE A 230 26.50 -14.25 9.80
CA PHE A 230 26.23 -15.04 11.00
C PHE A 230 26.09 -16.52 10.65
N ASP A 231 26.11 -17.40 11.67
CA ASP A 231 25.79 -18.81 11.48
C ASP A 231 24.26 -18.97 11.39
N PRO A 232 23.74 -19.50 10.28
CA PRO A 232 22.29 -19.75 10.10
C PRO A 232 21.68 -20.61 11.21
N ALA A 233 22.41 -21.59 11.76
CA ALA A 233 21.96 -22.47 12.82
C ALA A 233 21.83 -21.76 14.20
N GLU A 234 22.40 -20.56 14.35
CA GLU A 234 22.28 -19.76 15.57
C GLU A 234 21.07 -18.80 15.52
N VAL A 235 20.36 -18.70 14.38
CA VAL A 235 19.23 -17.77 14.26
C VAL A 235 18.03 -18.29 15.05
N ALA A 236 17.64 -17.52 16.06
CA ALA A 236 16.50 -17.85 16.90
C ALA A 236 15.77 -16.59 17.39
N LEU A 237 14.54 -16.76 17.85
CA LEU A 237 13.79 -15.70 18.51
C LEU A 237 14.26 -15.57 19.97
N ASN A 238 14.45 -14.32 20.40
CA ASN A 238 14.67 -13.99 21.81
C ASN A 238 13.34 -13.92 22.59
N GLU A 239 13.39 -13.56 23.88
CA GLU A 239 12.20 -13.42 24.75
C GLU A 239 11.21 -12.37 24.26
N GLU A 240 11.65 -11.43 23.41
CA GLU A 240 10.83 -10.36 22.82
C GLU A 240 10.36 -10.71 21.40
N SER A 241 10.43 -11.98 20.99
CA SER A 241 10.09 -12.48 19.64
C SER A 241 10.86 -11.77 18.51
N ARG A 242 12.12 -11.37 18.77
CA ARG A 242 13.01 -10.77 17.78
C ARG A 242 14.08 -11.77 17.36
N ALA A 243 14.36 -11.81 16.04
CA ALA A 243 15.36 -12.73 15.48
C ALA A 243 16.80 -12.27 15.75
N PHE A 244 17.60 -13.16 16.30
CA PHE A 244 19.02 -12.96 16.54
C PHE A 244 19.83 -14.20 16.17
N ALA A 245 21.08 -13.99 15.72
CA ALA A 245 22.13 -14.99 15.66
C ALA A 245 23.29 -14.49 16.55
N GLY A 246 23.44 -15.05 17.75
CA GLY A 246 24.31 -14.48 18.76
C GLY A 246 23.92 -13.03 19.09
N ASP A 247 24.85 -12.08 18.90
CA ASP A 247 24.60 -10.64 19.13
C ASP A 247 24.06 -9.90 17.89
N VAL A 248 23.97 -10.57 16.74
CA VAL A 248 23.53 -9.98 15.48
C VAL A 248 22.01 -10.04 15.37
N ARG A 249 21.33 -8.89 15.36
CA ARG A 249 19.89 -8.84 15.08
C ARG A 249 19.64 -9.01 13.58
N VAL A 250 18.79 -9.97 13.21
CA VAL A 250 18.44 -10.30 11.83
C VAL A 250 17.11 -9.62 11.47
N LEU A 251 17.04 -9.00 10.29
CA LEU A 251 15.96 -8.07 9.92
C LEU A 251 15.35 -8.34 8.54
N ASP A 252 15.74 -9.42 7.85
CA ASP A 252 15.12 -9.76 6.56
C ASP A 252 13.76 -10.47 6.76
N ALA A 253 13.03 -10.67 5.66
CA ALA A 253 11.65 -11.20 5.70
C ALA A 253 11.52 -12.58 6.38
N ARG A 254 12.59 -13.41 6.39
CA ARG A 254 12.59 -14.73 7.06
C ARG A 254 12.47 -14.61 8.57
N ALA A 255 12.95 -13.51 9.15
CA ALA A 255 12.89 -13.28 10.59
C ALA A 255 11.44 -13.32 11.12
N SER A 256 10.49 -12.87 10.32
CA SER A 256 9.07 -12.80 10.72
C SER A 256 8.31 -14.13 10.58
N VAL A 257 8.95 -15.20 10.09
CA VAL A 257 8.33 -16.54 9.98
C VAL A 257 8.97 -17.59 10.88
N LEU A 258 9.94 -17.21 11.73
CA LEU A 258 10.66 -18.15 12.62
C LEU A 258 9.76 -18.92 13.59
N GLU A 259 8.62 -18.37 14.00
CA GLU A 259 7.66 -19.10 14.82
C GLU A 259 7.03 -20.28 14.06
N THR A 260 6.87 -20.15 12.74
CA THR A 260 6.25 -21.17 11.86
C THR A 260 7.31 -22.08 11.22
N ALA A 261 8.46 -21.51 10.88
CA ALA A 261 9.57 -22.17 10.20
C ALA A 261 10.89 -21.87 10.95
N PRO A 262 11.15 -22.49 12.11
CA PRO A 262 12.25 -22.14 12.98
C PRO A 262 13.64 -22.38 12.37
N ASP A 263 13.75 -23.28 11.39
CA ASP A 263 14.97 -23.66 10.67
C ASP A 263 15.06 -23.02 9.26
N ILE A 264 14.23 -22.01 8.96
CA ILE A 264 14.19 -21.38 7.62
C ILE A 264 15.57 -20.84 7.18
N TYR A 265 16.40 -20.37 8.11
CA TYR A 265 17.76 -19.91 7.79
C TYR A 265 18.73 -21.06 7.49
N GLU A 266 18.51 -22.25 8.05
CA GLU A 266 19.27 -23.45 7.73
C GLU A 266 18.83 -24.04 6.38
N GLU A 267 17.54 -23.94 6.03
CA GLU A 267 16.95 -24.50 4.81
C GLU A 267 17.05 -23.55 3.60
N THR A 268 17.18 -22.23 3.84
CA THR A 268 17.24 -21.22 2.76
C THR A 268 18.46 -20.34 2.91
N ARG A 269 18.94 -19.78 1.78
CA ARG A 269 20.02 -18.79 1.77
C ARG A 269 19.72 -17.63 0.84
N VAL A 270 20.37 -16.50 1.07
CA VAL A 270 20.40 -15.38 0.14
C VAL A 270 21.36 -15.72 -1.01
N LEU A 271 20.84 -15.77 -2.24
CA LEU A 271 21.66 -15.93 -3.44
C LEU A 271 22.37 -14.62 -3.77
N MET A 272 21.62 -13.52 -3.80
CA MET A 272 22.12 -12.17 -4.07
C MET A 272 21.14 -11.11 -3.58
N LEU A 273 21.61 -9.85 -3.53
CA LEU A 273 20.83 -8.64 -3.29
C LEU A 273 20.72 -7.81 -4.57
N THR A 274 19.69 -6.97 -4.64
CA THR A 274 19.55 -5.94 -5.67
C THR A 274 20.44 -4.73 -5.36
N ASP A 275 20.40 -3.71 -6.24
CA ASP A 275 20.78 -2.35 -5.89
C ASP A 275 19.88 -1.76 -4.78
N PRO A 276 20.35 -0.72 -4.06
CA PRO A 276 19.55 -0.06 -3.03
C PRO A 276 18.22 0.46 -3.56
N ILE A 277 17.16 0.23 -2.82
CA ILE A 277 15.77 0.62 -3.11
C ILE A 277 15.38 1.75 -2.18
N PRO A 278 14.83 2.89 -2.65
CA PRO A 278 14.23 3.89 -1.78
C PRO A 278 13.15 3.26 -0.91
N ASN A 279 13.14 3.62 0.39
CA ASN A 279 12.15 3.10 1.33
C ASN A 279 10.72 3.49 0.96
N ASP A 280 9.76 2.84 1.63
CA ASP A 280 8.33 3.12 1.52
C ASP A 280 8.00 4.56 1.87
N THR A 281 6.81 4.99 1.50
CA THR A 281 6.32 6.35 1.73
C THR A 281 5.15 6.37 2.71
N MET A 282 5.07 7.46 3.49
CA MET A 282 3.81 8.02 3.92
C MET A 282 3.36 9.01 2.84
N SER A 283 2.27 8.73 2.16
CA SER A 283 1.75 9.51 1.04
C SER A 283 0.34 10.00 1.29
N PHE A 284 -0.01 11.15 0.70
CA PHE A 284 -1.33 11.78 0.82
C PHE A 284 -2.06 11.75 -0.52
N GLY A 285 -3.37 11.63 -0.49
CA GLY A 285 -4.20 11.84 -1.67
C GLY A 285 -3.95 13.22 -2.30
N SER A 286 -4.22 13.36 -3.61
CA SER A 286 -3.87 14.58 -4.37
C SER A 286 -4.49 15.86 -3.83
N ASP A 287 -5.70 15.76 -3.28
CA ASP A 287 -6.51 16.89 -2.78
C ASP A 287 -6.55 16.94 -1.25
N PHE A 288 -5.67 16.17 -0.59
CA PHE A 288 -5.58 16.18 0.88
C PHE A 288 -5.15 17.56 1.39
N PRO A 289 -5.84 18.15 2.39
CA PRO A 289 -5.58 19.51 2.85
C PRO A 289 -4.15 19.71 3.39
N ASP A 290 -3.41 20.66 2.82
CA ASP A 290 -2.01 20.94 3.19
C ASP A 290 -1.85 21.34 4.66
N GLU A 291 -2.85 22.04 5.21
CA GLU A 291 -2.84 22.48 6.62
C GLU A 291 -2.87 21.31 7.62
N LEU A 292 -3.33 20.12 7.21
CA LEU A 292 -3.37 18.94 8.06
C LEU A 292 -2.10 18.09 7.94
N LYS A 293 -1.42 18.09 6.77
CA LYS A 293 -0.25 17.24 6.50
C LYS A 293 0.85 17.42 7.54
N GLY A 294 1.24 18.67 7.83
CA GLY A 294 2.30 18.98 8.78
C GLY A 294 2.00 18.43 10.17
N SER A 295 0.82 18.71 10.71
CA SER A 295 0.43 18.26 12.05
C SER A 295 0.34 16.74 12.17
N ILE A 296 -0.08 16.04 11.11
CA ILE A 296 -0.15 14.58 11.08
C ILE A 296 1.26 13.97 10.99
N MET A 297 2.15 14.51 10.16
CA MET A 297 3.54 14.07 10.08
C MET A 297 4.28 14.28 11.40
N ASP A 298 4.10 15.45 12.05
CA ASP A 298 4.70 15.74 13.36
C ASP A 298 4.17 14.78 14.44
N ALA A 299 2.87 14.47 14.42
CA ALA A 299 2.26 13.53 15.34
C ALA A 299 2.79 12.10 15.14
N LEU A 300 2.95 11.67 13.88
CA LEU A 300 3.53 10.36 13.58
C LEU A 300 5.00 10.30 14.00
N ALA A 301 5.80 11.33 13.72
CA ALA A 301 7.19 11.39 14.15
C ALA A 301 7.31 11.31 15.68
N ALA A 302 6.48 12.07 16.42
CA ALA A 302 6.44 12.01 17.87
C ALA A 302 5.98 10.63 18.41
N PHE A 303 5.04 9.97 17.73
CA PHE A 303 4.61 8.61 18.07
C PHE A 303 5.74 7.60 17.91
N MET A 304 6.58 7.74 16.89
CA MET A 304 7.71 6.84 16.64
C MET A 304 8.76 6.88 17.75
N ASP A 305 8.83 7.94 18.54
CA ASP A 305 9.70 8.08 19.71
C ASP A 305 9.12 7.43 20.99
N THR A 306 7.94 6.79 20.91
CA THR A 306 7.26 6.17 22.06
C THR A 306 7.41 4.65 22.09
N ASP A 307 7.36 4.04 23.28
CA ASP A 307 7.33 2.59 23.44
C ASP A 307 6.11 1.95 22.74
N ALA A 308 4.98 2.66 22.66
CA ALA A 308 3.77 2.20 21.99
C ALA A 308 3.97 1.96 20.48
N CYS A 309 4.94 2.63 19.84
CA CYS A 309 5.26 2.39 18.44
C CYS A 309 5.79 0.98 18.21
N GLN A 310 6.41 0.33 19.23
CA GLN A 310 6.87 -1.06 19.13
C GLN A 310 5.72 -2.08 19.05
N GLU A 311 4.49 -1.67 19.40
CA GLU A 311 3.27 -2.43 19.19
C GLU A 311 2.55 -2.04 17.88
N SER A 312 3.20 -1.24 17.03
CA SER A 312 2.66 -0.64 15.82
C SER A 312 3.71 -0.64 14.70
N ILE A 313 3.73 0.42 13.90
CA ILE A 313 4.56 0.56 12.68
C ILE A 313 6.08 0.42 12.93
N CYS A 314 6.55 0.60 14.18
CA CYS A 314 7.94 0.37 14.57
C CYS A 314 8.25 -1.10 14.87
N SER A 315 7.23 -1.97 15.01
CA SER A 315 7.41 -3.39 15.23
C SER A 315 8.10 -4.06 14.03
N SER A 316 9.00 -5.01 14.32
CA SER A 316 9.62 -5.87 13.28
C SER A 316 8.61 -6.74 12.54
N ASP A 317 7.47 -7.04 13.16
CA ASP A 317 6.41 -7.86 12.57
C ASP A 317 5.45 -7.03 11.70
N PHE A 318 5.51 -5.70 11.83
CA PHE A 318 4.74 -4.77 11.00
C PHE A 318 5.65 -4.18 9.91
N TYR A 319 5.97 -2.88 9.96
CA TYR A 319 6.75 -2.20 8.90
C TYR A 319 8.17 -1.83 9.33
N ASN A 320 8.48 -1.98 10.63
CA ASN A 320 9.82 -1.78 11.17
C ASN A 320 10.37 -0.35 10.91
N TRP A 321 9.51 0.65 10.91
CA TRP A 321 9.91 2.03 10.74
C TRP A 321 10.53 2.58 12.03
N THR A 322 11.72 3.13 11.95
CA THR A 322 12.43 3.73 13.09
C THR A 322 12.54 5.24 12.98
N GLY A 323 12.04 5.82 11.90
CA GLY A 323 12.03 7.26 11.68
C GLY A 323 11.36 7.64 10.37
N LEU A 324 11.22 8.95 10.18
CA LEU A 324 10.73 9.57 8.94
C LEU A 324 11.81 10.51 8.40
N GLU A 325 12.03 10.49 7.10
CA GLU A 325 12.91 11.42 6.40
C GLU A 325 12.09 12.27 5.43
N PRO A 326 12.22 13.62 5.47
CA PRO A 326 11.64 14.47 4.45
C PRO A 326 12.17 14.08 3.07
N ILE A 327 11.29 13.85 2.13
CA ILE A 327 11.64 13.50 0.75
C ILE A 327 10.76 14.29 -0.23
N GLN A 328 11.30 14.55 -1.41
CA GLN A 328 10.54 15.14 -2.51
C GLN A 328 10.22 14.06 -3.55
N ASP A 329 9.23 14.33 -4.38
CA ASP A 329 8.81 13.46 -5.48
C ASP A 329 9.98 12.99 -6.37
N SER A 330 10.95 13.88 -6.65
CA SER A 330 12.15 13.56 -7.43
C SER A 330 13.06 12.49 -6.79
N GLY A 331 12.92 12.21 -5.49
CA GLY A 331 13.62 11.10 -4.82
C GLY A 331 13.25 9.73 -5.38
N TYR A 332 12.07 9.63 -6.03
CA TYR A 332 11.58 8.39 -6.65
C TYR A 332 11.81 8.33 -8.17
N ASP A 333 12.56 9.29 -8.76
CA ASP A 333 12.94 9.25 -10.18
C ASP A 333 13.73 7.99 -10.58
N PRO A 334 14.56 7.37 -9.72
CA PRO A 334 15.15 6.07 -10.04
C PRO A 334 14.10 5.00 -10.38
N ILE A 335 13.03 4.91 -9.59
CA ILE A 335 11.92 3.96 -9.83
C ILE A 335 11.24 4.27 -11.17
N ARG A 336 10.96 5.55 -11.46
CA ARG A 336 10.35 5.96 -12.75
C ARG A 336 11.23 5.58 -13.94
N ARG A 337 12.55 5.72 -13.82
CA ARG A 337 13.48 5.31 -14.87
C ARG A 337 13.47 3.81 -15.10
N LEU A 338 13.39 3.00 -14.04
CA LEU A 338 13.29 1.54 -14.15
C LEU A 338 12.01 1.14 -14.88
N ILE A 339 10.84 1.60 -14.43
CA ILE A 339 9.54 1.31 -15.07
C ILE A 339 9.58 1.68 -16.55
N LYS A 340 10.08 2.87 -16.88
CA LYS A 340 10.20 3.34 -18.26
C LYS A 340 11.19 2.50 -19.07
N GLY A 341 12.29 2.08 -18.47
CA GLY A 341 13.30 1.23 -19.11
C GLY A 341 12.75 -0.13 -19.51
N LEU A 342 11.86 -0.68 -18.67
CA LEU A 342 11.15 -1.94 -18.95
C LEU A 342 10.10 -1.80 -20.05
N GLY A 343 9.68 -0.56 -20.38
CA GLY A 343 8.54 -0.32 -21.27
C GLY A 343 7.19 -0.69 -20.66
N TYR A 344 7.15 -0.92 -19.33
CA TYR A 344 5.92 -1.25 -18.62
C TYR A 344 5.02 -0.03 -18.46
N THR A 345 3.74 -0.29 -18.64
CA THR A 345 2.64 0.59 -18.26
C THR A 345 2.08 0.17 -16.89
N GLU A 346 1.22 0.99 -16.31
CA GLU A 346 0.45 0.62 -15.13
C GLU A 346 -0.35 -0.67 -15.34
N GLU A 347 -0.93 -0.85 -16.54
CA GLU A 347 -1.70 -2.04 -16.91
C GLU A 347 -0.82 -3.30 -16.93
N ASP A 348 0.45 -3.18 -17.32
CA ASP A 348 1.39 -4.31 -17.32
C ASP A 348 1.78 -4.73 -15.88
N ILE A 349 1.73 -3.82 -14.90
CA ILE A 349 2.12 -4.10 -13.52
C ILE A 349 0.91 -4.59 -12.69
N PHE A 350 -0.28 -4.04 -12.93
CA PHE A 350 -1.48 -4.32 -12.13
C PHE A 350 -2.66 -4.89 -12.92
N GLY A 351 -2.53 -5.04 -14.23
CA GLY A 351 -3.63 -5.42 -15.13
C GLY A 351 -3.83 -6.94 -15.30
N GLY A 352 -3.30 -7.75 -14.38
CA GLY A 352 -3.45 -9.22 -14.35
C GLY A 352 -4.76 -9.68 -13.74
#